data_6ef17324acb9f5a8fe95203bfaa1a4da
#
_entry.id   6ef17324acb9f5a8fe95203bfaa1a4da
#
_cell.length_a   1.000
_cell.length_b   1.000
_cell.length_c   1.000
_cell.angle_alpha   90.00
_cell.angle_beta   90.00
_cell.angle_gamma   90.00
#
_symmetry.space_group_name_H-M   'P 1'
#
loop_
_entity.id
_entity.type
_entity.pdbx_description
1 polymer ?
#
loop_
_entity_poly.entity_id
_entity_poly.type
_entity_poly.pdbx_seq_one_letter_code
_entity_poly.pdbx_strand_id
1 'polypeptide(L)'
;MPAVSVIIPVYKVEPYMARCARCLFGQTLADIEFLFIDDCSPDRSIEVMRKVLEEFPARKEQVTVFRMPRNSGQAAVRMQGIALARGEYVIHCDSDDYVDVNAYAALYGKAKAEDLDIVTCDFTVEQDGRALEQVRGECTSVARMLQGKERWNLFCRMIRRSLLEGLAAPVASVGEDMVISVQAQLKARRTGHVDRPLYFYCFREDSITNAAGREALNARWESLMENARFLIGLLEDKYGYSGEEPEIIQFKYKCRRMLHPVVHIPEYYLRWKETFPEVDRKILFLRTCSLEEKFWFILIHLRLYHPVKRITGWFRNHRRSDS
;
A
#
# COMPACT_ATOMS: atom_id res chain seq x y z
N MET A 1 12.66 -15.95 -19.71
CA MET A 1 11.72 -15.56 -18.62
C MET A 1 12.20 -14.24 -18.09
N PRO A 2 11.36 -13.20 -18.02
CA PRO A 2 11.80 -11.90 -17.53
C PRO A 2 12.36 -11.97 -16.08
N ALA A 3 13.32 -11.11 -15.77
CA ALA A 3 13.81 -10.98 -14.39
C ALA A 3 12.71 -10.39 -13.47
N VAL A 4 12.00 -9.38 -13.96
CA VAL A 4 10.98 -8.68 -13.19
C VAL A 4 9.72 -8.45 -14.03
N SER A 5 8.55 -8.71 -13.46
CA SER A 5 7.24 -8.24 -13.95
C SER A 5 6.83 -7.02 -13.16
N VAL A 6 6.58 -5.90 -13.82
CA VAL A 6 6.00 -4.69 -13.22
C VAL A 6 4.51 -4.68 -13.54
N ILE A 7 3.67 -4.65 -12.51
CA ILE A 7 2.21 -4.59 -12.63
C ILE A 7 1.76 -3.14 -12.46
N ILE A 8 1.09 -2.59 -13.45
CA ILE A 8 0.66 -1.20 -13.50
C ILE A 8 -0.88 -1.14 -13.63
N PRO A 9 -1.63 -0.93 -12.54
CA PRO A 9 -3.06 -0.66 -12.60
C PRO A 9 -3.36 0.65 -13.31
N VAL A 10 -4.35 0.67 -14.22
CA VAL A 10 -4.71 1.86 -15.00
C VAL A 10 -6.19 2.15 -14.89
N TYR A 11 -6.55 3.30 -14.30
CA TYR A 11 -7.91 3.83 -14.28
C TYR A 11 -7.93 5.33 -14.01
N LYS A 12 -8.38 6.13 -15.00
CA LYS A 12 -8.49 7.61 -14.92
C LYS A 12 -7.18 8.31 -14.52
N VAL A 13 -6.10 7.98 -15.22
CA VAL A 13 -4.74 8.50 -14.93
C VAL A 13 -4.10 9.20 -16.14
N GLU A 14 -4.89 9.61 -17.12
CA GLU A 14 -4.40 10.29 -18.34
C GLU A 14 -3.39 11.41 -18.06
N PRO A 15 -3.59 12.32 -17.05
CA PRO A 15 -2.65 13.41 -16.78
C PRO A 15 -1.27 12.94 -16.28
N TYR A 16 -1.18 11.75 -15.69
CA TYR A 16 0.02 11.23 -15.02
C TYR A 16 0.74 10.18 -15.85
N MET A 17 0.02 9.49 -16.74
CA MET A 17 0.48 8.33 -17.48
C MET A 17 1.75 8.60 -18.28
N ALA A 18 1.91 9.78 -18.89
CA ALA A 18 3.11 10.06 -19.68
C ALA A 18 4.39 10.07 -18.83
N ARG A 19 4.35 10.61 -17.61
CA ARG A 19 5.48 10.60 -16.68
C ARG A 19 5.77 9.18 -16.20
N CYS A 20 4.75 8.47 -15.74
CA CYS A 20 4.85 7.08 -15.29
C CYS A 20 5.46 6.20 -16.39
N ALA A 21 4.93 6.24 -17.59
CA ALA A 21 5.41 5.42 -18.72
C ALA A 21 6.87 5.72 -19.07
N ARG A 22 7.30 7.00 -19.12
CA ARG A 22 8.71 7.35 -19.40
C ARG A 22 9.66 6.81 -18.34
N CYS A 23 9.33 6.90 -17.06
CA CYS A 23 10.21 6.36 -16.02
C CYS A 23 10.26 4.82 -16.04
N LEU A 24 9.16 4.16 -16.39
CA LEU A 24 9.12 2.70 -16.53
C LEU A 24 9.94 2.23 -17.75
N PHE A 25 9.72 2.81 -18.92
CA PHE A 25 10.43 2.40 -20.13
C PHE A 25 11.91 2.82 -20.13
N GLY A 26 12.26 3.85 -19.36
CA GLY A 26 13.63 4.29 -19.12
C GLY A 26 14.44 3.44 -18.14
N GLN A 27 13.87 2.39 -17.54
CA GLN A 27 14.58 1.56 -16.57
C GLN A 27 15.84 0.94 -17.13
N THR A 28 16.92 0.90 -16.34
CA THR A 28 18.21 0.31 -16.74
C THR A 28 18.21 -1.21 -16.74
N LEU A 29 17.27 -1.87 -16.06
CA LEU A 29 17.07 -3.32 -16.14
C LEU A 29 16.56 -3.69 -17.53
N ALA A 30 17.36 -4.49 -18.27
CA ALA A 30 17.01 -4.87 -19.63
C ALA A 30 15.94 -5.96 -19.70
N ASP A 31 16.05 -6.99 -18.84
CA ASP A 31 15.16 -8.16 -18.83
C ASP A 31 13.96 -7.93 -17.91
N ILE A 32 12.98 -7.18 -18.40
CA ILE A 32 11.81 -6.72 -17.64
C ILE A 32 10.54 -6.79 -18.51
N GLU A 33 9.39 -7.07 -17.93
CA GLU A 33 8.10 -6.92 -18.59
C GLU A 33 7.21 -5.92 -17.84
N PHE A 34 6.40 -5.18 -18.58
CA PHE A 34 5.45 -4.19 -18.08
C PHE A 34 4.04 -4.63 -18.40
N LEU A 35 3.24 -4.84 -17.35
CA LEU A 35 1.87 -5.32 -17.45
C LEU A 35 0.91 -4.17 -17.08
N PHE A 36 0.44 -3.45 -18.07
CA PHE A 36 -0.58 -2.41 -17.90
C PHE A 36 -1.97 -3.07 -17.86
N ILE A 37 -2.60 -3.06 -16.70
CA ILE A 37 -3.93 -3.64 -16.50
C ILE A 37 -4.95 -2.52 -16.49
N ASP A 38 -5.63 -2.34 -17.62
CA ASP A 38 -6.67 -1.33 -17.84
C ASP A 38 -8.00 -1.76 -17.23
N ASP A 39 -8.42 -1.11 -16.16
CA ASP A 39 -9.70 -1.37 -15.48
C ASP A 39 -10.89 -0.67 -16.16
N CYS A 40 -10.97 -0.79 -17.47
CA CYS A 40 -11.95 -0.09 -18.30
C CYS A 40 -11.90 1.43 -18.13
N SER A 41 -10.70 2.00 -18.16
CA SER A 41 -10.51 3.44 -18.07
C SER A 41 -11.34 4.16 -19.16
N PRO A 42 -12.13 5.18 -18.81
CA PRO A 42 -12.96 5.91 -19.78
C PRO A 42 -12.18 7.03 -20.47
N ASP A 43 -10.94 7.32 -20.01
CA ASP A 43 -10.05 8.37 -20.53
C ASP A 43 -9.02 7.79 -21.52
N ARG A 44 -8.07 8.61 -21.97
CA ARG A 44 -7.03 8.22 -22.94
C ARG A 44 -5.75 7.71 -22.30
N SER A 45 -5.76 7.24 -21.04
CA SER A 45 -4.57 6.75 -20.34
C SER A 45 -3.73 5.77 -21.17
N ILE A 46 -4.38 4.76 -21.77
CA ILE A 46 -3.68 3.75 -22.58
C ILE A 46 -3.14 4.34 -23.90
N GLU A 47 -3.84 5.28 -24.51
CA GLU A 47 -3.36 5.95 -25.73
C GLU A 47 -2.13 6.79 -25.42
N VAL A 48 -2.12 7.51 -24.31
CA VAL A 48 -0.97 8.28 -23.84
C VAL A 48 0.24 7.37 -23.58
N MET A 49 0.03 6.24 -22.90
CA MET A 49 1.09 5.25 -22.67
C MET A 49 1.67 4.73 -23.99
N ARG A 50 0.82 4.36 -24.97
CA ARG A 50 1.26 3.86 -26.29
C ARG A 50 2.07 4.91 -27.05
N LYS A 51 1.67 6.17 -26.99
CA LYS A 51 2.41 7.27 -27.60
C LYS A 51 3.81 7.42 -26.98
N VAL A 52 3.92 7.31 -25.66
CA VAL A 52 5.22 7.30 -24.98
C VAL A 52 6.06 6.07 -25.38
N LEU A 53 5.44 4.89 -25.57
CA LEU A 53 6.15 3.68 -25.97
C LEU A 53 6.84 3.82 -27.34
N GLU A 54 6.33 4.68 -28.22
CA GLU A 54 6.97 4.98 -29.50
C GLU A 54 8.37 5.64 -29.33
N GLU A 55 8.58 6.35 -28.21
CA GLU A 55 9.87 6.94 -27.83
C GLU A 55 10.89 5.84 -27.41
N PHE A 56 10.41 4.61 -27.09
CA PHE A 56 11.21 3.51 -26.56
C PHE A 56 11.02 2.21 -27.38
N PRO A 57 11.44 2.16 -28.66
CA PRO A 57 11.14 1.03 -29.54
C PRO A 57 11.69 -0.31 -29.05
N ALA A 58 12.78 -0.32 -28.28
CA ALA A 58 13.36 -1.52 -27.69
C ALA A 58 12.48 -2.17 -26.61
N ARG A 59 11.50 -1.42 -26.06
CA ARG A 59 10.59 -1.90 -25.03
C ARG A 59 9.28 -2.51 -25.55
N LYS A 60 8.99 -2.38 -26.86
CA LYS A 60 7.68 -2.79 -27.44
C LYS A 60 7.29 -4.22 -27.10
N GLU A 61 8.22 -5.15 -27.23
CA GLU A 61 7.97 -6.57 -26.94
C GLU A 61 7.87 -6.90 -25.43
N GLN A 62 8.22 -5.95 -24.59
CA GLN A 62 8.19 -6.08 -23.14
C GLN A 62 6.90 -5.52 -22.52
N VAL A 63 6.05 -4.88 -23.30
CA VAL A 63 4.81 -4.24 -22.84
C VAL A 63 3.60 -5.08 -23.22
N THR A 64 2.80 -5.44 -22.22
CA THR A 64 1.48 -6.06 -22.39
C THR A 64 0.42 -5.14 -21.82
N VAL A 65 -0.64 -4.92 -22.59
CA VAL A 65 -1.85 -4.23 -22.12
C VAL A 65 -2.96 -5.25 -22.03
N PHE A 66 -3.51 -5.42 -20.84
CA PHE A 66 -4.68 -6.25 -20.59
C PHE A 66 -5.84 -5.36 -20.16
N ARG A 67 -6.96 -5.41 -20.89
CA ARG A 67 -8.17 -4.67 -20.51
C ARG A 67 -9.12 -5.59 -19.76
N MET A 68 -9.52 -5.17 -18.57
CA MET A 68 -10.54 -5.88 -17.78
C MET A 68 -11.89 -5.85 -18.51
N PRO A 69 -12.76 -6.88 -18.33
CA PRO A 69 -14.07 -6.90 -18.98
C PRO A 69 -15.00 -5.76 -18.52
N ARG A 70 -14.77 -5.26 -17.31
CA ARG A 70 -15.49 -4.15 -16.67
C ARG A 70 -14.61 -3.50 -15.63
N ASN A 71 -14.98 -2.33 -15.13
CA ASN A 71 -14.32 -1.76 -13.95
C ASN A 71 -14.56 -2.71 -12.75
N SER A 72 -13.49 -3.30 -12.28
CA SER A 72 -13.46 -4.38 -11.27
C SER A 72 -12.77 -3.96 -9.96
N GLY A 73 -12.16 -2.78 -9.95
CA GLY A 73 -11.44 -2.22 -8.81
C GLY A 73 -10.01 -2.74 -8.65
N GLN A 74 -9.25 -2.02 -7.85
CA GLN A 74 -7.79 -2.18 -7.74
C GLN A 74 -7.36 -3.58 -7.30
N ALA A 75 -8.11 -4.21 -6.39
CA ALA A 75 -7.83 -5.58 -5.94
C ALA A 75 -7.85 -6.59 -7.09
N ALA A 76 -8.93 -6.59 -7.89
CA ALA A 76 -9.06 -7.49 -9.03
C ALA A 76 -7.99 -7.23 -10.10
N VAL A 77 -7.68 -5.97 -10.36
CA VAL A 77 -6.64 -5.53 -11.30
C VAL A 77 -5.25 -6.03 -10.87
N ARG A 78 -4.88 -5.89 -9.60
CA ARG A 78 -3.60 -6.40 -9.08
C ARG A 78 -3.53 -7.92 -9.15
N MET A 79 -4.60 -8.63 -8.79
CA MET A 79 -4.66 -10.10 -8.90
C MET A 79 -4.56 -10.57 -10.35
N GLN A 80 -5.20 -9.87 -11.30
CA GLN A 80 -5.06 -10.16 -12.73
C GLN A 80 -3.62 -9.94 -13.20
N GLY A 81 -2.98 -8.86 -12.77
CA GLY A 81 -1.57 -8.62 -13.06
C GLY A 81 -0.65 -9.72 -12.52
N ILE A 82 -0.88 -10.16 -11.28
CA ILE A 82 -0.14 -11.29 -10.67
C ILE A 82 -0.32 -12.57 -11.49
N ALA A 83 -1.54 -12.86 -11.94
CA ALA A 83 -1.83 -14.04 -12.77
C ALA A 83 -1.14 -14.02 -14.14
N LEU A 84 -0.91 -12.84 -14.71
CA LEU A 84 -0.25 -12.66 -16.00
C LEU A 84 1.28 -12.58 -15.88
N ALA A 85 1.81 -12.31 -14.69
CA ALA A 85 3.23 -12.13 -14.45
C ALA A 85 4.05 -13.40 -14.75
N ARG A 86 5.13 -13.23 -15.52
CA ARG A 86 6.04 -14.32 -15.92
C ARG A 86 7.45 -14.14 -15.35
N GLY A 87 7.74 -12.96 -14.79
CA GLY A 87 9.05 -12.64 -14.22
C GLY A 87 9.39 -13.51 -13.01
N GLU A 88 10.69 -13.62 -12.73
CA GLU A 88 11.17 -14.27 -11.51
C GLU A 88 10.67 -13.54 -10.27
N TYR A 89 10.64 -12.21 -10.34
CA TYR A 89 10.07 -11.33 -9.31
C TYR A 89 8.95 -10.47 -9.88
N VAL A 90 8.08 -10.02 -8.99
CA VAL A 90 6.95 -9.13 -9.28
C VAL A 90 7.04 -7.90 -8.41
N ILE A 91 6.77 -6.74 -8.99
CA ILE A 91 6.61 -5.46 -8.28
C ILE A 91 5.43 -4.70 -8.86
N HIS A 92 4.79 -3.86 -8.06
CA HIS A 92 3.72 -2.99 -8.53
C HIS A 92 4.23 -1.55 -8.70
N CYS A 93 3.62 -0.83 -9.64
CA CYS A 93 3.80 0.61 -9.80
C CYS A 93 2.44 1.23 -10.05
N ASP A 94 2.02 2.16 -9.20
CA ASP A 94 0.78 2.89 -9.42
C ASP A 94 0.98 3.91 -10.54
N SER A 95 0.01 4.00 -11.45
CA SER A 95 0.16 4.71 -12.72
C SER A 95 0.12 6.25 -12.60
N ASP A 96 -0.12 6.78 -11.42
CA ASP A 96 -0.02 8.19 -11.05
C ASP A 96 1.33 8.56 -10.41
N ASP A 97 2.17 7.55 -10.10
CA ASP A 97 3.48 7.67 -9.48
C ASP A 97 4.63 7.52 -10.49
N TYR A 98 5.88 7.53 -10.00
CA TYR A 98 7.06 7.25 -10.82
C TYR A 98 8.20 6.64 -9.99
N VAL A 99 9.22 6.11 -10.68
CA VAL A 99 10.33 5.39 -10.06
C VAL A 99 11.68 5.93 -10.54
N ASP A 100 12.73 5.77 -9.71
CA ASP A 100 14.10 6.03 -10.12
C ASP A 100 14.49 5.14 -11.32
N VAL A 101 15.29 5.65 -12.22
CA VAL A 101 15.70 4.93 -13.44
C VAL A 101 16.45 3.62 -13.16
N ASN A 102 17.08 3.49 -12.00
CA ASN A 102 17.82 2.30 -11.58
C ASN A 102 17.03 1.45 -10.55
N ALA A 103 15.77 1.79 -10.27
CA ALA A 103 15.01 1.17 -9.19
C ALA A 103 14.97 -0.35 -9.28
N TYR A 104 14.53 -0.85 -10.43
CA TYR A 104 14.35 -2.30 -10.59
C TYR A 104 15.67 -3.06 -10.74
N ALA A 105 16.69 -2.43 -11.33
CA ALA A 105 18.04 -3.00 -11.38
C ALA A 105 18.65 -3.12 -9.97
N ALA A 106 18.48 -2.12 -9.11
CA ALA A 106 18.99 -2.14 -7.75
C ALA A 106 18.29 -3.19 -6.88
N LEU A 107 16.94 -3.25 -6.95
CA LEU A 107 16.16 -4.24 -6.23
C LEU A 107 16.46 -5.66 -6.66
N TYR A 108 16.47 -5.91 -7.99
CA TYR A 108 16.74 -7.24 -8.54
C TYR A 108 18.19 -7.67 -8.27
N GLY A 109 19.17 -6.77 -8.45
CA GLY A 109 20.58 -7.04 -8.14
C GLY A 109 20.77 -7.50 -6.70
N LYS A 110 20.15 -6.79 -5.74
CA LYS A 110 20.20 -7.20 -4.31
C LYS A 110 19.48 -8.54 -4.09
N ALA A 111 18.31 -8.73 -4.70
CA ALA A 111 17.55 -9.97 -4.59
C ALA A 111 18.38 -11.18 -5.03
N LYS A 112 19.12 -11.05 -6.13
CA LYS A 112 19.96 -12.13 -6.67
C LYS A 112 21.24 -12.33 -5.86
N ALA A 113 21.91 -11.25 -5.46
CA ALA A 113 23.16 -11.34 -4.71
C ALA A 113 22.99 -12.01 -3.34
N GLU A 114 21.84 -11.82 -2.70
CA GLU A 114 21.57 -12.31 -1.35
C GLU A 114 20.52 -13.43 -1.32
N ASP A 115 20.03 -13.91 -2.48
CA ASP A 115 18.96 -14.91 -2.64
C ASP A 115 17.74 -14.60 -1.79
N LEU A 116 17.18 -13.39 -1.98
CA LEU A 116 16.06 -12.90 -1.19
C LEU A 116 14.71 -13.24 -1.85
N ASP A 117 13.72 -13.51 -1.03
CA ASP A 117 12.34 -13.73 -1.45
C ASP A 117 11.58 -12.41 -1.62
N ILE A 118 11.88 -11.44 -0.76
CA ILE A 118 11.30 -10.09 -0.82
C ILE A 118 12.42 -9.06 -0.63
N VAL A 119 12.43 -8.06 -1.49
CA VAL A 119 13.31 -6.88 -1.35
C VAL A 119 12.46 -5.63 -1.34
N THR A 120 12.68 -4.78 -0.35
CA THR A 120 11.99 -3.50 -0.22
C THR A 120 12.92 -2.32 -0.49
N CYS A 121 12.38 -1.14 -0.76
CA CYS A 121 13.11 0.12 -0.80
C CYS A 121 12.37 1.22 -0.07
N ASP A 122 13.06 2.31 0.22
CA ASP A 122 12.43 3.54 0.68
C ASP A 122 11.66 4.22 -0.45
N PHE A 123 10.79 5.15 -0.07
CA PHE A 123 10.08 5.97 -1.03
C PHE A 123 9.97 7.42 -0.55
N THR A 124 9.79 8.32 -1.49
CA THR A 124 9.55 9.74 -1.22
C THR A 124 8.08 10.07 -1.44
N VAL A 125 7.45 10.72 -0.49
CA VAL A 125 6.14 11.35 -0.69
C VAL A 125 6.37 12.71 -1.32
N GLU A 126 5.73 12.97 -2.44
CA GLU A 126 5.91 14.18 -3.23
C GLU A 126 4.56 14.85 -3.51
N GLN A 127 4.55 16.17 -3.53
CA GLN A 127 3.41 16.97 -3.98
C GLN A 127 3.92 18.10 -4.87
N ASP A 128 3.37 18.21 -6.07
CA ASP A 128 3.70 19.27 -7.05
C ASP A 128 5.22 19.42 -7.33
N GLY A 129 5.93 18.28 -7.41
CA GLY A 129 7.38 18.25 -7.65
C GLY A 129 8.25 18.57 -6.42
N ARG A 130 7.65 18.64 -5.24
CA ARG A 130 8.37 18.89 -3.98
C ARG A 130 8.31 17.68 -3.08
N ALA A 131 9.47 17.19 -2.65
CA ALA A 131 9.56 16.14 -1.64
C ALA A 131 9.01 16.66 -0.31
N LEU A 132 8.02 15.96 0.22
CA LEU A 132 7.42 16.26 1.54
C LEU A 132 8.06 15.43 2.64
N GLU A 133 8.27 14.14 2.37
CA GLU A 133 8.73 13.17 3.34
C GLU A 133 9.46 12.02 2.63
N GLN A 134 10.57 11.56 3.21
CA GLN A 134 11.17 10.28 2.87
C GLN A 134 10.70 9.23 3.86
N VAL A 135 10.16 8.13 3.37
CA VAL A 135 9.57 7.06 4.17
C VAL A 135 10.38 5.80 4.02
N ARG A 136 10.78 5.20 5.17
CA ARG A 136 11.43 3.90 5.17
C ARG A 136 10.43 2.80 4.81
N GLY A 137 10.75 2.07 3.74
CA GLY A 137 9.91 0.98 3.21
C GLY A 137 10.31 -0.40 3.70
N GLU A 138 11.28 -0.51 4.62
CA GLU A 138 11.76 -1.78 5.15
C GLU A 138 10.63 -2.62 5.74
N CYS A 139 10.69 -3.93 5.49
CA CYS A 139 9.76 -4.89 6.05
C CYS A 139 10.50 -6.15 6.47
N THR A 140 10.42 -6.48 7.75
CA THR A 140 11.16 -7.58 8.37
C THR A 140 10.25 -8.68 8.89
N SER A 141 9.00 -8.38 9.28
CA SER A 141 8.11 -9.39 9.84
C SER A 141 6.63 -9.05 9.76
N VAL A 142 5.80 -10.10 9.67
CA VAL A 142 4.33 -10.00 9.72
C VAL A 142 3.86 -9.33 11.02
N ALA A 143 4.45 -9.68 12.17
CA ALA A 143 4.10 -9.08 13.45
C ALA A 143 4.24 -7.55 13.42
N ARG A 144 5.35 -7.04 12.87
CA ARG A 144 5.58 -5.59 12.74
C ARG A 144 4.64 -4.93 11.73
N MET A 145 4.29 -5.63 10.65
CA MET A 145 3.27 -5.16 9.69
C MET A 145 1.90 -5.02 10.38
N LEU A 146 1.46 -6.06 11.09
CA LEU A 146 0.19 -6.05 11.83
C LEU A 146 0.17 -4.97 12.93
N GLN A 147 1.29 -4.75 13.60
CA GLN A 147 1.46 -3.66 14.56
C GLN A 147 1.46 -2.27 13.90
N GLY A 148 1.46 -2.18 12.57
CA GLY A 148 1.55 -0.93 11.80
C GLY A 148 2.89 -0.19 12.00
N LYS A 149 3.95 -0.92 12.38
CA LYS A 149 5.32 -0.42 12.49
C LYS A 149 6.08 -0.52 11.17
N GLU A 150 5.60 -1.37 10.26
CA GLU A 150 6.10 -1.55 8.91
C GLU A 150 4.96 -1.40 7.91
N ARG A 151 5.31 -0.95 6.72
CA ARG A 151 4.34 -0.67 5.66
C ARG A 151 3.98 -1.96 4.91
N TRP A 152 2.80 -2.02 4.33
CA TRP A 152 2.35 -3.09 3.44
C TRP A 152 2.27 -2.68 1.97
N ASN A 153 2.72 -1.48 1.62
CA ASN A 153 2.69 -0.97 0.25
C ASN A 153 3.37 -1.94 -0.73
N LEU A 154 2.70 -2.25 -1.84
CA LEU A 154 3.23 -3.16 -2.87
C LEU A 154 4.23 -2.48 -3.80
N PHE A 155 4.15 -1.17 -3.99
CA PHE A 155 4.97 -0.42 -4.92
C PHE A 155 6.46 -0.34 -4.51
N CYS A 156 6.77 -0.44 -3.24
CA CYS A 156 8.17 -0.47 -2.75
C CYS A 156 8.65 -1.89 -2.40
N ARG A 157 7.97 -2.93 -2.90
CA ARG A 157 8.18 -4.32 -2.51
C ARG A 157 8.29 -5.22 -3.75
N MET A 158 9.49 -5.66 -4.07
CA MET A 158 9.74 -6.68 -5.08
C MET A 158 9.64 -8.06 -4.42
N ILE A 159 8.76 -8.90 -4.94
CA ILE A 159 8.39 -10.19 -4.35
C ILE A 159 8.72 -11.31 -5.33
N ARG A 160 9.38 -12.38 -4.88
CA ARG A 160 9.59 -13.59 -5.69
C ARG A 160 8.23 -14.14 -6.13
N ARG A 161 8.02 -14.32 -7.44
CA ARG A 161 6.72 -14.67 -8.02
C ARG A 161 6.09 -15.91 -7.40
N SER A 162 6.89 -16.92 -7.04
CA SER A 162 6.39 -18.14 -6.40
C SER A 162 5.68 -17.91 -5.05
N LEU A 163 5.99 -16.83 -4.34
CA LEU A 163 5.28 -16.48 -3.11
C LEU A 163 3.86 -15.94 -3.37
N LEU A 164 3.60 -15.43 -4.58
CA LEU A 164 2.31 -14.90 -5.00
C LEU A 164 1.37 -15.99 -5.53
N GLU A 165 1.89 -17.19 -5.78
CA GLU A 165 1.07 -18.32 -6.23
C GLU A 165 0.15 -18.82 -5.12
N GLY A 166 -1.13 -19.03 -5.45
CA GLY A 166 -2.14 -19.53 -4.51
C GLY A 166 -2.45 -18.59 -3.34
N LEU A 167 -2.20 -17.29 -3.48
CA LEU A 167 -2.70 -16.30 -2.53
C LEU A 167 -4.23 -16.24 -2.57
N ALA A 168 -4.83 -16.06 -1.41
CA ALA A 168 -6.24 -15.70 -1.31
C ALA A 168 -6.41 -14.25 -1.79
N ALA A 169 -7.34 -14.04 -2.74
CA ALA A 169 -7.59 -12.72 -3.29
C ALA A 169 -8.22 -11.78 -2.25
N PRO A 170 -7.82 -10.50 -2.21
CA PRO A 170 -8.52 -9.51 -1.42
C PRO A 170 -10.00 -9.42 -1.82
N VAL A 171 -10.88 -9.17 -0.85
CA VAL A 171 -12.33 -9.13 -1.05
C VAL A 171 -12.86 -7.74 -1.37
N ALA A 172 -12.03 -6.71 -1.19
CA ALA A 172 -12.36 -5.30 -1.42
C ALA A 172 -11.15 -4.51 -1.93
N SER A 173 -11.39 -3.33 -2.51
CA SER A 173 -10.35 -2.55 -3.20
C SER A 173 -9.47 -1.69 -2.29
N VAL A 174 -9.86 -1.42 -1.04
CA VAL A 174 -9.03 -0.67 -0.09
C VAL A 174 -8.44 -1.64 0.94
N GLY A 175 -7.11 -1.62 1.09
CA GLY A 175 -6.36 -2.56 1.93
C GLY A 175 -6.04 -3.88 1.23
N GLU A 176 -6.16 -3.94 -0.08
CA GLU A 176 -5.77 -5.09 -0.90
C GLU A 176 -4.26 -5.35 -0.81
N ASP A 177 -3.47 -4.30 -0.76
CA ASP A 177 -2.01 -4.34 -0.57
C ASP A 177 -1.63 -5.00 0.76
N MET A 178 -2.37 -4.75 1.82
CA MET A 178 -2.23 -5.39 3.12
C MET A 178 -2.44 -6.91 3.00
N VAL A 179 -3.54 -7.35 2.37
CA VAL A 179 -3.86 -8.77 2.21
C VAL A 179 -2.79 -9.50 1.40
N ILE A 180 -2.36 -8.92 0.28
CA ILE A 180 -1.33 -9.50 -0.59
C ILE A 180 0.03 -9.54 0.12
N SER A 181 0.46 -8.39 0.69
CA SER A 181 1.79 -8.26 1.30
C SER A 181 1.97 -9.13 2.54
N VAL A 182 0.95 -9.23 3.41
CA VAL A 182 1.02 -10.07 4.62
C VAL A 182 1.13 -11.54 4.23
N GLN A 183 0.33 -12.02 3.27
CA GLN A 183 0.41 -13.40 2.81
C GLN A 183 1.78 -13.73 2.17
N ALA A 184 2.31 -12.82 1.35
CA ALA A 184 3.64 -12.99 0.76
C ALA A 184 4.72 -13.03 1.84
N GLN A 185 4.64 -12.15 2.85
CA GLN A 185 5.58 -12.11 3.97
C GLN A 185 5.55 -13.38 4.83
N LEU A 186 4.37 -14.00 5.01
CA LEU A 186 4.23 -15.27 5.72
C LEU A 186 4.94 -16.44 5.02
N LYS A 187 5.05 -16.38 3.70
CA LYS A 187 5.73 -17.41 2.90
C LYS A 187 7.24 -17.12 2.72
N ALA A 188 7.67 -15.88 2.92
CA ALA A 188 9.05 -15.48 2.72
C ALA A 188 9.97 -16.04 3.81
N ARG A 189 11.15 -16.51 3.41
CA ARG A 189 12.22 -16.99 4.29
C ARG A 189 13.30 -15.95 4.48
N ARG A 190 13.60 -15.18 3.43
CA ARG A 190 14.69 -14.19 3.41
C ARG A 190 14.17 -12.88 2.82
N THR A 191 14.30 -11.82 3.60
CA THR A 191 13.93 -10.47 3.19
C THR A 191 15.12 -9.53 3.28
N GLY A 192 15.15 -8.52 2.43
CA GLY A 192 16.18 -7.50 2.43
C GLY A 192 15.64 -6.12 2.10
N HIS A 193 16.48 -5.12 2.25
CA HIS A 193 16.13 -3.73 2.04
C HIS A 193 17.23 -2.96 1.32
N VAL A 194 16.86 -2.08 0.39
CA VAL A 194 17.72 -1.11 -0.25
C VAL A 194 17.46 0.24 0.40
N ASP A 195 18.41 0.76 1.20
CA ASP A 195 18.31 2.04 1.90
C ASP A 195 18.42 3.24 0.94
N ARG A 196 17.50 3.31 -0.02
CA ARG A 196 17.41 4.38 -1.01
C ARG A 196 15.96 4.63 -1.39
N PRO A 197 15.52 5.89 -1.56
CA PRO A 197 14.20 6.23 -2.06
C PRO A 197 14.17 5.99 -3.57
N LEU A 198 13.68 4.82 -3.96
CA LEU A 198 13.61 4.38 -5.36
C LEU A 198 12.22 4.57 -5.97
N TYR A 199 11.23 4.91 -5.18
CA TYR A 199 9.85 5.16 -5.58
C TYR A 199 9.39 6.55 -5.14
N PHE A 200 8.59 7.23 -5.97
CA PHE A 200 8.06 8.56 -5.70
C PHE A 200 6.54 8.51 -5.71
N TYR A 201 5.98 8.51 -4.51
CA TYR A 201 4.54 8.54 -4.28
C TYR A 201 4.01 9.96 -4.44
N CYS A 202 3.19 10.19 -5.45
CA CYS A 202 2.64 11.50 -5.77
C CYS A 202 1.34 11.73 -5.00
N PHE A 203 1.42 12.55 -3.96
CA PHE A 203 0.24 12.91 -3.17
C PHE A 203 -0.75 13.72 -4.01
N ARG A 204 -2.01 13.26 -4.02
CA ARG A 204 -3.12 13.94 -4.69
C ARG A 204 -4.33 14.00 -3.77
N GLU A 205 -5.02 15.13 -3.76
CA GLU A 205 -6.24 15.31 -2.96
C GLU A 205 -7.42 14.48 -3.50
N ASP A 206 -7.46 14.26 -4.82
CA ASP A 206 -8.51 13.51 -5.53
C ASP A 206 -8.26 12.01 -5.64
N SER A 207 -7.18 11.49 -5.04
CA SER A 207 -6.90 10.06 -5.03
C SER A 207 -7.93 9.29 -4.21
N ILE A 208 -8.10 7.98 -4.50
CA ILE A 208 -8.98 7.08 -3.74
C ILE A 208 -8.67 7.16 -2.23
N THR A 209 -7.40 7.30 -1.88
CA THR A 209 -6.94 7.37 -0.48
C THR A 209 -7.29 8.69 0.20
N ASN A 210 -7.34 9.80 -0.54
CA ASN A 210 -7.44 11.16 0.00
C ASN A 210 -8.79 11.83 -0.28
N ALA A 211 -9.65 11.23 -1.14
CA ALA A 211 -10.95 11.81 -1.50
C ALA A 211 -11.73 12.25 -0.25
N ALA A 212 -12.15 13.52 -0.24
CA ALA A 212 -12.86 14.13 0.87
C ALA A 212 -14.34 13.75 0.89
N GLY A 213 -14.98 13.88 2.06
CA GLY A 213 -16.41 13.69 2.24
C GLY A 213 -16.78 12.41 3.01
N ARG A 214 -18.01 12.41 3.54
CA ARG A 214 -18.50 11.31 4.39
C ARG A 214 -18.69 10.02 3.61
N GLU A 215 -19.22 10.10 2.41
CA GLU A 215 -19.47 8.93 1.55
C GLU A 215 -18.16 8.23 1.18
N ALA A 216 -17.16 8.99 0.74
CA ALA A 216 -15.84 8.46 0.41
C ALA A 216 -15.15 7.84 1.64
N LEU A 217 -15.27 8.47 2.81
CA LEU A 217 -14.74 7.94 4.06
C LEU A 217 -15.44 6.61 4.44
N ASN A 218 -16.76 6.56 4.34
CA ASN A 218 -17.53 5.36 4.65
C ASN A 218 -17.16 4.20 3.72
N ALA A 219 -17.16 4.44 2.41
CA ALA A 219 -16.80 3.42 1.42
C ALA A 219 -15.37 2.87 1.65
N ARG A 220 -14.40 3.75 1.91
CA ARG A 220 -13.02 3.33 2.24
C ARG A 220 -12.95 2.53 3.53
N TRP A 221 -13.66 2.98 4.57
CA TRP A 221 -13.66 2.31 5.85
C TRP A 221 -14.30 0.91 5.76
N GLU A 222 -15.44 0.79 5.08
CA GLU A 222 -16.11 -0.48 4.85
C GLU A 222 -15.21 -1.46 4.08
N SER A 223 -14.63 -1.00 2.96
CA SER A 223 -13.70 -1.78 2.16
C SER A 223 -12.47 -2.23 2.97
N LEU A 224 -11.86 -1.34 3.76
CA LEU A 224 -10.76 -1.70 4.65
C LEU A 224 -11.18 -2.74 5.69
N MET A 225 -12.39 -2.61 6.27
CA MET A 225 -12.88 -3.55 7.28
C MET A 225 -13.21 -4.91 6.71
N GLU A 226 -13.69 -4.99 5.47
CA GLU A 226 -13.87 -6.27 4.76
C GLU A 226 -12.54 -7.00 4.61
N ASN A 227 -11.52 -6.32 4.07
CA ASN A 227 -10.18 -6.90 3.93
C ASN A 227 -9.52 -7.21 5.28
N ALA A 228 -9.73 -6.38 6.31
CA ALA A 228 -9.16 -6.64 7.63
C ALA A 228 -9.77 -7.89 8.29
N ARG A 229 -11.10 -8.05 8.24
CA ARG A 229 -11.78 -9.25 8.75
C ARG A 229 -11.38 -10.49 7.96
N PHE A 230 -11.33 -10.37 6.64
CA PHE A 230 -10.87 -11.44 5.77
C PHE A 230 -9.44 -11.87 6.10
N LEU A 231 -8.51 -10.91 6.27
CA LEU A 231 -7.12 -11.22 6.64
C LEU A 231 -7.02 -11.88 8.02
N ILE A 232 -7.79 -11.39 9.02
CA ILE A 232 -7.80 -12.00 10.36
C ILE A 232 -8.26 -13.45 10.28
N GLY A 233 -9.40 -13.71 9.61
CA GLY A 233 -9.89 -15.08 9.41
C GLY A 233 -8.88 -15.98 8.70
N LEU A 234 -8.23 -15.45 7.65
CA LEU A 234 -7.19 -16.18 6.94
C LEU A 234 -5.97 -16.51 7.83
N LEU A 235 -5.56 -15.57 8.71
CA LEU A 235 -4.47 -15.78 9.66
C LEU A 235 -4.83 -16.85 10.70
N GLU A 236 -6.06 -16.83 11.20
CA GLU A 236 -6.57 -17.83 12.15
C GLU A 236 -6.69 -19.21 11.50
N ASP A 237 -7.38 -19.32 10.37
CA ASP A 237 -7.72 -20.60 9.74
C ASP A 237 -6.52 -21.30 9.08
N LYS A 238 -5.63 -20.54 8.46
CA LYS A 238 -4.58 -21.10 7.61
C LYS A 238 -3.18 -21.02 8.23
N TYR A 239 -2.94 -20.02 9.07
CA TYR A 239 -1.60 -19.74 9.58
C TYR A 239 -1.48 -19.92 11.10
N GLY A 240 -2.56 -20.37 11.78
CA GLY A 240 -2.55 -20.73 13.19
C GLY A 240 -2.45 -19.57 14.17
N TYR A 241 -2.74 -18.34 13.72
CA TYR A 241 -2.81 -17.19 14.62
C TYR A 241 -4.05 -17.30 15.52
N SER A 242 -3.94 -16.80 16.73
CA SER A 242 -5.09 -16.57 17.61
C SER A 242 -5.57 -15.14 17.47
N GLY A 243 -6.88 -14.91 17.40
CA GLY A 243 -7.48 -13.57 17.43
C GLY A 243 -7.16 -12.76 18.69
N GLU A 244 -6.59 -13.42 19.69
CA GLU A 244 -6.20 -12.87 20.98
C GLU A 244 -4.71 -12.44 21.04
N GLU A 245 -3.92 -12.76 20.02
CA GLU A 245 -2.51 -12.42 19.99
C GLU A 245 -2.28 -10.90 19.99
N PRO A 246 -1.22 -10.41 20.65
CA PRO A 246 -0.93 -9.00 20.79
C PRO A 246 -0.91 -8.23 19.46
N GLU A 247 -0.32 -8.79 18.42
CA GLU A 247 -0.24 -8.22 17.08
C GLU A 247 -1.60 -8.16 16.38
N ILE A 248 -2.45 -9.16 16.56
CA ILE A 248 -3.82 -9.17 16.02
C ILE A 248 -4.67 -8.12 16.73
N ILE A 249 -4.59 -8.03 18.04
CA ILE A 249 -5.29 -6.97 18.80
C ILE A 249 -4.81 -5.59 18.39
N GLN A 250 -3.50 -5.40 18.20
CA GLN A 250 -2.97 -4.13 17.74
C GLN A 250 -3.38 -3.82 16.32
N PHE A 251 -3.42 -4.80 15.43
CA PHE A 251 -3.93 -4.66 14.07
C PHE A 251 -5.41 -4.21 14.06
N LYS A 252 -6.26 -4.88 14.82
CA LYS A 252 -7.67 -4.50 15.02
C LYS A 252 -7.80 -3.04 15.48
N TYR A 253 -6.94 -2.61 16.41
CA TYR A 253 -6.90 -1.21 16.84
C TYR A 253 -6.46 -0.26 15.73
N LYS A 254 -5.43 -0.62 14.95
CA LYS A 254 -4.96 0.20 13.81
C LYS A 254 -6.06 0.40 12.77
N CYS A 255 -6.86 -0.61 12.48
CA CYS A 255 -8.00 -0.50 11.59
C CYS A 255 -9.02 0.55 12.07
N ARG A 256 -9.29 0.63 13.38
CA ARG A 256 -10.18 1.64 13.96
C ARG A 256 -9.67 3.08 13.80
N ARG A 257 -8.37 3.28 13.63
CA ARG A 257 -7.75 4.62 13.55
C ARG A 257 -8.21 5.45 12.36
N MET A 258 -8.69 4.83 11.30
CA MET A 258 -9.26 5.56 10.16
C MET A 258 -10.42 6.46 10.58
N LEU A 259 -11.18 6.10 11.61
CA LEU A 259 -12.28 6.89 12.13
C LEU A 259 -11.86 8.00 13.10
N HIS A 260 -10.60 8.05 13.56
CA HIS A 260 -10.15 9.06 14.53
C HIS A 260 -10.45 10.51 14.10
N PRO A 261 -10.27 10.93 12.83
CA PRO A 261 -10.58 12.30 12.42
C PRO A 261 -12.03 12.70 12.63
N VAL A 262 -12.96 11.74 12.64
CA VAL A 262 -14.42 11.96 12.69
C VAL A 262 -15.07 11.39 13.94
N VAL A 263 -14.31 10.81 14.86
CA VAL A 263 -14.83 10.14 16.07
C VAL A 263 -15.58 11.07 17.03
N HIS A 264 -15.51 12.38 16.85
CA HIS A 264 -16.32 13.37 17.58
C HIS A 264 -17.80 13.36 17.18
N ILE A 265 -18.12 12.79 16.01
CA ILE A 265 -19.48 12.63 15.52
C ILE A 265 -20.07 11.37 16.16
N PRO A 266 -21.26 11.41 16.79
CA PRO A 266 -21.82 10.29 17.55
C PRO A 266 -21.90 8.98 16.77
N GLU A 267 -22.32 9.03 15.51
CA GLU A 267 -22.40 7.86 14.62
C GLU A 267 -21.02 7.17 14.45
N TYR A 268 -19.97 7.93 14.15
CA TYR A 268 -18.62 7.38 13.96
C TYR A 268 -17.99 6.93 15.27
N TYR A 269 -18.34 7.53 16.40
CA TYR A 269 -17.93 7.05 17.72
C TYR A 269 -18.52 5.67 18.02
N LEU A 270 -19.82 5.47 17.76
CA LEU A 270 -20.46 4.17 17.94
C LEU A 270 -19.82 3.12 17.03
N ARG A 271 -19.68 3.43 15.73
CA ARG A 271 -19.02 2.56 14.75
C ARG A 271 -17.58 2.21 15.17
N TRP A 272 -16.81 3.18 15.67
CA TRP A 272 -15.47 2.96 16.21
C TRP A 272 -15.49 2.01 17.41
N LYS A 273 -16.43 2.16 18.32
CA LYS A 273 -16.56 1.35 19.55
C LYS A 273 -17.01 -0.09 19.24
N GLU A 274 -17.92 -0.26 18.29
CA GLU A 274 -18.46 -1.57 17.91
C GLU A 274 -17.52 -2.39 17.03
N THR A 275 -16.55 -1.73 16.39
CA THR A 275 -15.54 -2.39 15.55
C THR A 275 -14.49 -3.06 16.43
N PHE A 276 -14.42 -4.38 16.43
CA PHE A 276 -13.50 -5.17 17.26
C PHE A 276 -13.54 -4.77 18.75
N PRO A 277 -14.68 -4.92 19.45
CA PRO A 277 -14.85 -4.41 20.82
C PRO A 277 -13.89 -5.06 21.84
N GLU A 278 -13.35 -6.24 21.55
CA GLU A 278 -12.35 -6.93 22.37
C GLU A 278 -11.06 -6.11 22.56
N VAL A 279 -10.76 -5.20 21.63
CA VAL A 279 -9.61 -4.28 21.72
C VAL A 279 -9.66 -3.44 22.98
N ASP A 280 -10.87 -2.99 23.39
CA ASP A 280 -11.05 -2.07 24.52
C ASP A 280 -10.51 -2.63 25.84
N ARG A 281 -10.57 -3.93 26.04
CA ARG A 281 -10.10 -4.61 27.26
C ARG A 281 -8.61 -4.87 27.28
N LYS A 282 -7.94 -4.86 26.11
CA LYS A 282 -6.59 -5.39 25.94
C LYS A 282 -5.56 -4.33 25.58
N ILE A 283 -5.94 -3.32 24.78
CA ILE A 283 -5.00 -2.36 24.19
C ILE A 283 -4.09 -1.65 25.22
N LEU A 284 -4.63 -1.33 26.40
CA LEU A 284 -3.88 -0.65 27.46
C LEU A 284 -2.79 -1.52 28.08
N PHE A 285 -2.95 -2.85 28.03
CA PHE A 285 -2.01 -3.82 28.59
C PHE A 285 -0.98 -4.31 27.59
N LEU A 286 -1.16 -4.04 26.29
CA LEU A 286 -0.21 -4.45 25.27
C LEU A 286 1.11 -3.70 25.39
N ARG A 287 2.22 -4.46 25.55
CA ARG A 287 3.57 -3.88 25.56
C ARG A 287 4.01 -3.37 24.17
N THR A 288 3.42 -3.89 23.11
CA THR A 288 3.72 -3.51 21.72
C THR A 288 3.12 -2.16 21.33
N CYS A 289 2.08 -1.70 22.03
CA CYS A 289 1.48 -0.38 21.84
C CYS A 289 2.27 0.71 22.56
N SER A 290 2.56 1.79 21.84
CA SER A 290 3.24 2.96 22.41
C SER A 290 2.37 3.68 23.45
N LEU A 291 3.01 4.44 24.33
CA LEU A 291 2.31 5.29 25.30
C LEU A 291 1.40 6.31 24.59
N GLU A 292 1.86 6.82 23.44
CA GLU A 292 1.05 7.74 22.62
C GLU A 292 -0.23 7.07 22.11
N GLU A 293 -0.16 5.84 21.61
CA GLU A 293 -1.35 5.10 21.15
C GLU A 293 -2.35 4.86 22.28
N LYS A 294 -1.86 4.50 23.46
CA LYS A 294 -2.68 4.31 24.68
C LYS A 294 -3.31 5.63 25.14
N PHE A 295 -2.56 6.71 25.09
CA PHE A 295 -3.05 8.05 25.42
C PHE A 295 -4.20 8.47 24.50
N TRP A 296 -4.02 8.37 23.17
CA TRP A 296 -5.07 8.70 22.22
C TRP A 296 -6.30 7.80 22.37
N PHE A 297 -6.10 6.51 22.64
CA PHE A 297 -7.19 5.58 22.90
C PHE A 297 -8.04 6.02 24.12
N ILE A 298 -7.41 6.39 25.23
CA ILE A 298 -8.09 6.91 26.43
C ILE A 298 -8.86 8.19 26.11
N LEU A 299 -8.23 9.13 25.40
CA LEU A 299 -8.88 10.40 25.04
C LEU A 299 -10.12 10.21 24.15
N ILE A 300 -10.11 9.21 23.26
CA ILE A 300 -11.29 8.88 22.46
C ILE A 300 -12.43 8.38 23.35
N HIS A 301 -12.15 7.47 24.28
CA HIS A 301 -13.15 6.96 25.23
C HIS A 301 -13.75 8.07 26.11
N LEU A 302 -12.92 9.01 26.54
CA LEU A 302 -13.34 10.18 27.30
C LEU A 302 -13.97 11.29 26.44
N ARG A 303 -14.06 11.10 25.11
CA ARG A 303 -14.51 12.10 24.13
C ARG A 303 -13.66 13.38 24.09
N LEU A 304 -12.44 13.32 24.57
CA LEU A 304 -11.51 14.45 24.66
C LEU A 304 -10.49 14.50 23.48
N TYR A 305 -10.56 13.55 22.54
CA TYR A 305 -9.60 13.47 21.42
C TYR A 305 -9.52 14.77 20.62
N HIS A 306 -10.64 15.30 20.14
CA HIS A 306 -10.66 16.51 19.31
C HIS A 306 -10.25 17.79 20.06
N PRO A 307 -10.76 18.07 21.27
CA PRO A 307 -10.28 19.21 22.05
C PRO A 307 -8.77 19.19 22.26
N VAL A 308 -8.20 18.06 22.67
CA VAL A 308 -6.76 17.93 22.93
C VAL A 308 -5.96 18.03 21.64
N LYS A 309 -6.40 17.40 20.54
CA LYS A 309 -5.71 17.47 19.26
C LYS A 309 -5.69 18.90 18.68
N ARG A 310 -6.76 19.68 18.86
CA ARG A 310 -6.76 21.10 18.47
C ARG A 310 -5.70 21.89 19.23
N ILE A 311 -5.61 21.71 20.54
CA ILE A 311 -4.62 22.39 21.38
C ILE A 311 -3.20 21.98 20.98
N THR A 312 -2.91 20.68 20.82
CA THR A 312 -1.59 20.19 20.45
C THR A 312 -1.19 20.57 19.02
N GLY A 313 -2.14 20.63 18.09
CA GLY A 313 -1.94 21.12 16.73
C GLY A 313 -1.60 22.60 16.68
N TRP A 314 -2.26 23.40 17.50
CA TRP A 314 -1.98 24.83 17.65
C TRP A 314 -0.53 25.08 18.14
N PHE A 315 -0.04 24.33 19.14
CA PHE A 315 1.35 24.42 19.63
C PHE A 315 2.39 23.98 18.60
N ARG A 316 2.12 22.98 17.75
CA ARG A 316 3.04 22.57 16.66
C ARG A 316 3.17 23.64 15.58
N ASN A 317 2.07 24.27 15.20
CA ASN A 317 2.08 25.32 14.17
C ASN A 317 2.79 26.59 14.64
N HIS A 318 2.68 26.96 15.93
CA HIS A 318 3.35 28.15 16.49
C HIS A 318 4.86 27.93 16.71
N ARG A 319 5.32 26.71 16.97
CA ARG A 319 6.76 26.41 17.03
C ARG A 319 7.46 26.42 15.67
N ARG A 320 6.71 26.30 14.57
CA ARG A 320 7.27 26.41 13.20
C ARG A 320 7.27 27.82 12.64
N SER A 321 6.57 28.77 13.25
CA SER A 321 6.59 30.19 12.91
C SER A 321 7.72 30.97 13.63
N ASP A 322 8.32 30.39 14.66
CA ASP A 322 9.38 31.02 15.46
C ASP A 322 10.78 30.40 15.18
N SER A 323 10.91 29.58 14.13
CA SER A 323 12.16 29.00 13.60
C SER A 323 12.30 29.33 12.12
#